data_95e48f74a269336971ea6c15fa8e38b3
#
_entry.id   95e48f74a269336971ea6c15fa8e38b3
#
_cell.length_a   1.000
_cell.length_b   1.000
_cell.length_c   1.000
_cell.angle_alpha   90.00
_cell.angle_beta   90.00
_cell.angle_gamma   90.00
#
_symmetry.space_group_name_H-M   'P 1'
#
loop_
_entity.id
_entity.type
_entity.pdbx_description
1 polymer ?
#
loop_
_entity_poly.entity_id
_entity_poly.type
_entity_poly.pdbx_seq_one_letter_code
_entity_poly.pdbx_strand_id
1 'polypeptide(L)'
;MNSLHLKSFTRCKRKAWLDFKGKKSYEVWSPHKAIDKINQFQIFSEFCNGEIYTGLKACENGYQGVIGLKIKGNLFQNINAEILPQLLVKTKGKSKWGQYKYLPAVYKLGHKTTKEHLFDLAFCSM
;
A
#
# COMPACT_ATOMS: atom_id res chain seq x y z
N MET A 1 3.55 8.17 -11.11
CA MET A 1 2.26 8.32 -10.41
C MET A 1 2.19 7.33 -9.26
N ASN A 2 1.66 7.72 -8.13
CA ASN A 2 1.48 6.86 -6.97
C ASN A 2 0.07 7.03 -6.38
N SER A 3 -0.29 6.20 -5.40
CA SER A 3 -1.62 6.22 -4.78
C SER A 3 -1.96 7.55 -4.11
N LEU A 4 -0.98 8.29 -3.59
CA LEU A 4 -1.19 9.61 -3.00
C LEU A 4 -1.67 10.65 -4.02
N HIS A 5 -1.13 10.62 -5.23
CA HIS A 5 -1.58 11.50 -6.31
C HIS A 5 -3.04 11.21 -6.68
N LEU A 6 -3.40 9.92 -6.73
CA LEU A 6 -4.76 9.52 -7.02
C LEU A 6 -5.74 9.96 -5.93
N LYS A 7 -5.37 9.81 -4.65
CA LYS A 7 -6.16 10.31 -3.51
C LYS A 7 -6.35 11.83 -3.56
N SER A 8 -5.28 12.57 -3.84
CA SER A 8 -5.36 14.02 -3.99
C SER A 8 -6.31 14.42 -5.11
N PHE A 9 -6.32 13.68 -6.23
CA PHE A 9 -7.22 13.93 -7.35
C PHE A 9 -8.70 13.72 -6.98
N THR A 10 -9.02 12.70 -6.19
CA THR A 10 -10.40 12.44 -5.74
C THR A 10 -10.94 13.51 -4.80
N ARG A 11 -10.05 14.17 -4.06
CA ARG A 11 -10.40 15.27 -3.15
C ARG A 11 -10.46 16.62 -3.87
N CYS A 12 -9.43 16.93 -4.64
CA CYS A 12 -9.30 18.21 -5.33
C CYS A 12 -8.31 18.08 -6.50
N LYS A 13 -8.79 18.32 -7.71
CA LYS A 13 -7.96 18.27 -8.93
C LYS A 13 -6.77 19.22 -8.87
N ARG A 14 -6.98 20.44 -8.33
CA ARG A 14 -5.91 21.44 -8.17
C ARG A 14 -4.82 20.96 -7.21
N LYS A 15 -5.22 20.34 -6.09
CA LYS A 15 -4.28 19.75 -5.14
C LYS A 15 -3.47 18.64 -5.78
N ALA A 16 -4.11 17.75 -6.53
CA ALA A 16 -3.42 16.69 -7.26
C ALA A 16 -2.36 17.23 -8.23
N TRP A 17 -2.68 18.31 -8.96
CA TRP A 17 -1.74 18.94 -9.86
C TRP A 17 -0.54 19.53 -9.11
N LEU A 18 -0.78 20.22 -7.99
CA LEU A 18 0.27 20.78 -7.15
C LEU A 18 1.15 19.68 -6.53
N ASP A 19 0.56 18.60 -6.05
CA ASP A 19 1.28 17.46 -5.48
C ASP A 19 2.16 16.77 -6.55
N PHE A 20 1.71 16.74 -7.80
CA PHE A 20 2.44 16.13 -8.91
C PHE A 20 3.56 17.01 -9.47
N LYS A 21 3.32 18.32 -9.60
CA LYS A 21 4.23 19.29 -10.22
C LYS A 21 4.98 20.16 -9.22
N GLY A 22 4.47 20.28 -8.01
CA GLY A 22 5.04 21.15 -6.98
C GLY A 22 6.32 20.61 -6.37
N LYS A 23 7.02 21.49 -5.65
CA LYS A 23 8.16 21.09 -4.83
C LYS A 23 7.64 20.27 -3.65
N LYS A 24 8.35 19.18 -3.32
CA LYS A 24 8.05 18.42 -2.12
C LYS A 24 8.14 19.32 -0.89
N SER A 25 7.03 19.49 -0.18
CA SER A 25 7.05 20.08 1.16
C SER A 25 7.60 19.06 2.16
N TYR A 26 8.32 19.53 3.15
CA TYR A 26 8.75 18.66 4.25
C TYR A 26 7.52 18.19 5.02
N GLU A 27 7.40 16.87 5.22
CA GLU A 27 6.40 16.34 6.12
C GLU A 27 6.74 16.74 7.55
N VAL A 28 5.81 17.43 8.21
CA VAL A 28 5.93 17.73 9.64
C VAL A 28 5.72 16.43 10.41
N TRP A 29 6.67 16.10 11.30
CA TRP A 29 6.52 14.95 12.18
C TRP A 29 5.26 15.11 13.06
N SER A 30 4.45 14.06 13.14
CA SER A 30 3.22 14.03 13.92
C SER A 30 3.23 12.83 14.87
N PRO A 31 3.07 13.05 16.20
CA PRO A 31 2.96 11.96 17.16
C PRO A 31 1.83 10.97 16.82
N HIS A 32 0.69 11.48 16.34
CA HIS A 32 -0.45 10.66 15.96
C HIS A 32 -0.10 9.70 14.82
N LYS A 33 0.63 10.16 13.80
CA LYS A 33 1.08 9.30 12.70
C LYS A 33 2.03 8.20 13.17
N ALA A 34 2.89 8.48 14.14
CA ALA A 34 3.81 7.49 14.71
C ALA A 34 3.05 6.42 15.50
N ILE A 35 2.09 6.82 16.33
CA ILE A 35 1.22 5.90 17.08
C ILE A 35 0.39 5.04 16.13
N ASP A 36 -0.19 5.64 15.11
CA ASP A 36 -0.99 4.92 14.10
C ASP A 36 -0.16 3.86 13.37
N LYS A 37 1.10 4.15 13.04
CA LYS A 37 2.00 3.16 12.43
C LYS A 37 2.31 1.98 13.36
N ILE A 38 2.52 2.24 14.65
CA ILE A 38 2.77 1.19 15.65
C ILE A 38 1.53 0.30 15.79
N ASN A 39 0.35 0.90 15.92
CA ASN A 39 -0.91 0.18 16.02
C ASN A 39 -1.21 -0.63 14.74
N GLN A 40 -0.95 -0.05 13.58
CA GLN A 40 -1.06 -0.72 12.29
C GLN A 40 -0.18 -1.97 12.21
N PHE A 41 1.09 -1.85 12.60
CA PHE A 41 2.02 -2.97 12.59
C PHE A 41 1.58 -4.09 13.55
N GLN A 42 1.12 -3.73 14.75
CA GLN A 42 0.63 -4.69 15.72
C GLN A 42 -0.57 -5.48 15.19
N ILE A 43 -1.56 -4.81 14.60
CA ILE A 43 -2.73 -5.45 14.00
C ILE A 43 -2.34 -6.34 12.83
N PHE A 44 -1.42 -5.90 11.98
CA PHE A 44 -0.92 -6.72 10.89
C PHE A 44 -0.17 -7.96 11.40
N SER A 45 0.62 -7.82 12.47
CA SER A 45 1.32 -8.93 13.10
C SER A 45 0.36 -9.98 13.66
N GLU A 46 -0.68 -9.55 14.35
CA GLU A 46 -1.72 -10.43 14.87
C GLU A 46 -2.47 -11.14 13.72
N PHE A 47 -2.83 -10.42 12.68
CA PHE A 47 -3.51 -10.97 11.50
C PHE A 47 -2.68 -12.02 10.76
N CYS A 48 -1.38 -11.86 10.71
CA CYS A 48 -0.43 -12.76 10.04
C CYS A 48 0.26 -13.74 11.00
N ASN A 49 -0.23 -13.92 12.22
CA ASN A 49 0.36 -14.79 13.24
C ASN A 49 1.86 -14.53 13.51
N GLY A 50 2.27 -13.27 13.46
CA GLY A 50 3.65 -12.86 13.67
C GLY A 50 4.58 -13.03 12.47
N GLU A 51 4.12 -13.62 11.37
CA GLU A 51 4.91 -13.80 10.14
C GLU A 51 4.82 -12.57 9.23
N ILE A 52 5.40 -11.46 9.66
CA ILE A 52 5.55 -10.26 8.83
C ILE A 52 7.01 -9.98 8.56
N TYR A 53 7.36 -9.90 7.29
CA TYR A 53 8.72 -9.61 6.84
C TYR A 53 8.70 -8.54 5.75
N THR A 54 9.85 -7.98 5.45
CA THR A 54 10.00 -6.90 4.48
C THR A 54 10.66 -7.38 3.19
N GLY A 55 10.25 -6.78 2.08
CA GLY A 55 10.90 -6.89 0.79
C GLY A 55 10.53 -8.13 -0.04
N LEU A 56 11.15 -8.21 -1.21
CA LEU A 56 10.85 -9.25 -2.21
C LEU A 56 11.18 -10.67 -1.74
N LYS A 57 12.25 -10.81 -0.98
CA LYS A 57 12.66 -12.13 -0.43
C LYS A 57 11.58 -12.75 0.46
N ALA A 58 10.80 -11.93 1.14
CA ALA A 58 9.66 -12.40 1.94
C ALA A 58 8.57 -13.04 1.06
N CYS A 59 8.34 -12.50 -0.13
CA CYS A 59 7.43 -13.09 -1.11
C CYS A 59 7.97 -14.42 -1.67
N GLU A 60 9.25 -14.49 -1.98
CA GLU A 60 9.91 -15.71 -2.48
C GLU A 60 9.89 -16.84 -1.45
N ASN A 61 10.07 -16.51 -0.18
CA ASN A 61 10.02 -17.46 0.93
C ASN A 61 8.59 -17.86 1.34
N GLY A 62 7.56 -17.17 0.83
CA GLY A 62 6.17 -17.50 1.11
C GLY A 62 5.70 -17.18 2.52
N TYR A 63 6.23 -16.13 3.14
CA TYR A 63 5.75 -15.64 4.44
C TYR A 63 4.30 -15.14 4.37
N GLN A 64 3.60 -15.18 5.49
CA GLN A 64 2.18 -14.87 5.57
C GLN A 64 1.86 -13.41 5.29
N GLY A 65 2.72 -12.49 5.70
CA GLY A 65 2.58 -11.06 5.48
C GLY A 65 3.87 -10.42 4.99
N VAL A 66 3.77 -9.50 4.05
CA VAL A 66 4.89 -8.72 3.50
C VAL A 66 4.58 -7.24 3.55
N ILE A 67 5.49 -6.46 4.09
CA ILE A 67 5.42 -5.00 4.16
C ILE A 67 6.62 -4.35 3.46
N GLY A 68 6.51 -3.07 3.15
CA GLY A 68 7.64 -2.29 2.61
C GLY A 68 8.07 -2.70 1.20
N LEU A 69 7.28 -3.48 0.47
CA LEU A 69 7.58 -3.85 -0.91
C LEU A 69 7.10 -2.75 -1.86
N LYS A 70 8.07 -2.10 -2.50
CA LYS A 70 7.80 -1.10 -3.53
C LYS A 70 7.65 -1.80 -4.88
N ILE A 71 6.49 -1.71 -5.48
CA ILE A 71 6.16 -2.32 -6.77
C ILE A 71 6.12 -1.22 -7.82
N LYS A 72 6.83 -1.41 -8.91
CA LYS A 72 6.81 -0.53 -10.07
C LYS A 72 6.19 -1.25 -11.24
N GLY A 73 5.33 -0.58 -11.96
CA GLY A 73 4.67 -1.11 -13.14
C GLY A 73 4.25 0.00 -14.10
N ASN A 74 3.82 -0.38 -15.27
CA ASN A 74 3.27 0.55 -16.25
C ASN A 74 1.74 0.45 -16.23
N LEU A 75 1.12 1.56 -15.88
CA LEU A 75 -0.32 1.76 -16.10
C LEU A 75 -0.47 2.37 -17.50
N PHE A 76 -1.11 1.66 -18.40
CA PHE A 76 -1.23 2.09 -19.80
C PHE A 76 0.13 2.36 -20.48
N GLN A 77 0.11 2.62 -21.78
CA GLN A 77 1.30 2.59 -22.62
C GLN A 77 2.47 3.52 -22.22
N ASN A 78 2.25 4.54 -21.39
CA ASN A 78 3.30 5.53 -21.07
C ASN A 78 3.28 6.07 -19.64
N ILE A 79 2.55 5.44 -18.72
CA ILE A 79 2.45 5.92 -17.33
C ILE A 79 3.12 4.93 -16.40
N ASN A 80 4.28 5.31 -15.89
CA ASN A 80 4.94 4.58 -14.81
C ASN A 80 4.18 4.78 -13.50
N ALA A 81 3.79 3.70 -12.87
CA ALA A 81 3.18 3.70 -11.55
C ALA A 81 4.11 3.08 -10.52
N GLU A 82 4.08 3.64 -9.34
CA GLU A 82 4.80 3.13 -8.19
C GLU A 82 3.81 2.91 -7.04
N ILE A 83 3.82 1.72 -6.48
CA ILE A 83 2.89 1.28 -5.45
C ILE A 83 3.70 0.80 -4.25
N LEU A 84 3.29 1.26 -3.06
CA LEU A 84 3.78 0.77 -1.79
C LEU A 84 2.57 0.27 -0.98
N PRO A 85 2.17 -1.00 -1.12
CA PRO A 85 1.08 -1.56 -0.33
C PRO A 85 1.40 -1.49 1.17
N GLN A 86 0.38 -1.23 1.98
CA GLN A 86 0.55 -1.25 3.43
C GLN A 86 0.91 -2.66 3.93
N LEU A 87 0.20 -3.67 3.42
CA LEU A 87 0.42 -5.08 3.69
C LEU A 87 0.06 -5.89 2.45
N LEU A 88 0.86 -6.91 2.17
CA LEU A 88 0.53 -7.99 1.25
C LEU A 88 0.29 -9.26 2.05
N VAL A 89 -0.87 -9.89 1.88
CA VAL A 89 -1.27 -11.10 2.59
C VAL A 89 -1.22 -12.29 1.64
N LYS A 90 -0.59 -13.35 2.09
CA LYS A 90 -0.53 -14.62 1.36
C LYS A 90 -1.90 -15.28 1.26
N THR A 91 -2.27 -15.68 0.06
CA THR A 91 -3.50 -16.41 -0.22
C THR A 91 -3.26 -17.58 -1.15
N LYS A 92 -4.24 -18.47 -1.25
CA LYS A 92 -4.22 -19.59 -2.20
C LYS A 92 -4.31 -19.06 -3.64
N GLY A 93 -3.51 -19.64 -4.52
CA GLY A 93 -3.49 -19.29 -5.94
C GLY A 93 -2.15 -19.60 -6.58
N LYS A 94 -2.02 -19.34 -7.87
CA LYS A 94 -0.75 -19.52 -8.58
C LYS A 94 -0.10 -18.16 -8.84
N SER A 95 1.19 -18.06 -8.63
CA SER A 95 2.00 -16.91 -8.98
C SER A 95 3.38 -17.36 -9.46
N LYS A 96 4.23 -16.42 -9.83
CA LYS A 96 5.64 -16.70 -10.18
C LYS A 96 6.45 -17.33 -9.04
N TRP A 97 5.97 -17.27 -7.80
CA TRP A 97 6.63 -17.84 -6.62
C TRP A 97 6.15 -19.25 -6.25
N GLY A 98 5.06 -19.75 -6.88
CA GLY A 98 4.54 -21.08 -6.64
C GLY A 98 3.01 -21.15 -6.49
N GLN A 99 2.54 -22.01 -5.61
CA GLN A 99 1.12 -22.29 -5.38
C GLN A 99 0.44 -21.27 -4.43
N TYR A 100 0.99 -20.09 -4.30
CA TYR A 100 0.45 -19.01 -3.49
C TYR A 100 0.57 -17.66 -4.22
N LYS A 101 -0.25 -16.73 -3.84
CA LYS A 101 -0.22 -15.34 -4.31
C LYS A 101 -0.39 -14.37 -3.15
N TYR A 102 -0.13 -13.11 -3.39
CA TYR A 102 -0.33 -12.05 -2.42
C TYR A 102 -1.46 -11.11 -2.84
N LEU A 103 -2.29 -10.72 -1.89
CA LEU A 103 -3.32 -9.70 -2.06
C LEU A 103 -3.02 -8.50 -1.17
N PRO A 104 -3.27 -7.27 -1.65
CA PRO A 104 -3.07 -6.08 -0.84
C PRO A 104 -4.13 -5.99 0.26
N ALA A 105 -3.70 -5.56 1.44
CA ALA A 105 -4.56 -5.24 2.57
C ALA A 105 -4.25 -3.83 3.06
N VAL A 106 -5.27 -3.14 3.54
CA VAL A 106 -5.19 -1.77 4.03
C VAL A 106 -5.77 -1.70 5.43
N TYR A 107 -5.02 -1.07 6.33
CA TYR A 107 -5.50 -0.72 7.65
C TYR A 107 -6.29 0.58 7.60
N LYS A 108 -7.43 0.62 8.27
CA LYS A 108 -8.24 1.82 8.44
C LYS A 108 -8.71 1.98 9.89
N LEU A 109 -8.81 3.22 10.32
CA LEU A 109 -9.51 3.60 11.54
C LEU A 109 -10.99 3.82 11.21
N GLY A 110 -11.89 3.28 12.04
CA GLY A 110 -13.34 3.45 11.89
C GLY A 110 -14.05 2.24 11.25
N HIS A 111 -15.38 2.32 11.20
CA HIS A 111 -16.25 1.20 10.82
C HIS A 111 -16.67 1.19 9.35
N LYS A 112 -16.47 2.30 8.62
CA LYS A 112 -16.91 2.44 7.23
C LYS A 112 -15.73 2.52 6.27
N THR A 113 -15.81 1.76 5.19
CA THR A 113 -14.87 1.88 4.08
C THR A 113 -15.14 3.15 3.30
N THR A 114 -14.11 3.96 3.09
CA THR A 114 -14.20 5.18 2.28
C THR A 114 -13.81 4.90 0.82
N LYS A 115 -14.21 5.79 -0.09
CA LYS A 115 -13.79 5.72 -1.50
C LYS A 115 -12.26 5.69 -1.64
N GLU A 116 -11.54 6.42 -0.78
CA GLU A 116 -10.07 6.46 -0.80
C GLU A 116 -9.45 5.09 -0.51
N HIS A 117 -10.00 4.34 0.45
CA HIS A 117 -9.54 2.97 0.73
C HIS A 117 -9.78 2.03 -0.45
N LEU A 118 -10.92 2.16 -1.12
CA LEU A 118 -11.22 1.38 -2.32
C LEU A 118 -10.27 1.73 -3.48
N PHE A 119 -9.95 3.00 -3.67
CA PHE A 119 -8.97 3.42 -4.67
C PHE A 119 -7.57 2.89 -4.38
N ASP A 120 -7.14 2.90 -3.11
CA ASP A 120 -5.85 2.32 -2.73
C ASP A 120 -5.78 0.83 -3.06
N LEU A 121 -6.80 0.07 -2.67
CA LEU A 121 -6.87 -1.37 -2.94
C LEU A 121 -6.91 -1.65 -4.45
N ALA A 122 -7.75 -0.93 -5.20
CA ALA A 122 -7.84 -1.08 -6.64
C ALA A 122 -6.50 -0.78 -7.33
N PHE A 123 -5.84 0.30 -6.95
CA PHE A 123 -4.54 0.70 -7.50
C PHE A 123 -3.44 -0.32 -7.19
N CYS A 124 -3.44 -0.88 -5.98
CA CYS A 124 -2.50 -1.93 -5.59
C CYS A 124 -2.75 -3.28 -6.28
N SER A 125 -3.99 -3.51 -6.74
CA SER A 125 -4.39 -4.77 -7.38
C SER A 125 -4.14 -4.80 -8.88
N MET A 126 -3.93 -3.62 -9.47
CA MET A 126 -3.62 -3.50 -10.90
C MET A 126 -2.22 -3.99 -11.24
#